data_6d4000d1374a5c14d67960e6df257abd
#
_entry.id   6d4000d1374a5c14d67960e6df257abd
#
_cell.length_a   1.000
_cell.length_b   1.000
_cell.length_c   1.000
_cell.angle_alpha   90.00
_cell.angle_beta   90.00
_cell.angle_gamma   90.00
#
_symmetry.space_group_name_H-M   'P 1'
#
loop_
_entity.id
_entity.type
_entity.pdbx_description
1 polymer ?
#
loop_
_entity_poly.entity_id
_entity_poly.type
_entity_poly.pdbx_seq_one_letter_code
_entity_poly.pdbx_strand_id
1 'polypeptide(L)'
;MKRVLVAFAVLIFASLMTLTSSVTTHAQFAGGLGTVEGTVFDGHGKTVTNASVTIQTSDGMHPHATHTDSNGHFEFTRWDAGQYDLRAYSNGVFSDWAKRTVIRPKKTTEITLRLPPAAQPAAK
;
A
#
# COMPACT_ATOMS: atom_id res chain seq x y z
N MET A 1 -29.52 50.05 -50.05
CA MET A 1 -29.08 49.79 -49.55
C MET A 1 -28.74 49.12 -48.68
N LYS A 2 -28.53 48.67 -48.39
CA LYS A 2 -28.27 48.07 -47.59
C LYS A 2 -27.52 47.31 -47.11
N ARG A 3 -27.20 47.04 -46.79
CA ARG A 3 -26.53 46.38 -46.22
C ARG A 3 -26.32 45.56 -45.50
N VAL A 4 -26.07 45.08 -45.32
CA VAL A 4 -25.83 44.30 -44.63
C VAL A 4 -24.98 43.79 -44.04
N LEU A 5 -24.78 43.64 -43.61
CA LEU A 5 -24.00 43.17 -43.00
C LEU A 5 -23.89 42.30 -42.29
N VAL A 6 -23.88 41.83 -42.22
CA VAL A 6 -23.85 41.04 -41.59
C VAL A 6 -23.17 40.29 -41.13
N ALA A 7 -22.91 40.04 -40.88
CA ALA A 7 -22.47 39.30 -40.51
C ALA A 7 -21.71 38.71 -39.95
N PHE A 8 -21.41 38.73 -39.78
CA PHE A 8 -20.60 38.19 -39.34
C PHE A 8 -20.37 37.69 -38.37
N ALA A 9 -20.53 37.65 -37.89
CA ALA A 9 -20.54 37.26 -36.87
C ALA A 9 -20.14 36.16 -36.71
N VAL A 10 -19.88 35.74 -37.03
CA VAL A 10 -19.50 34.82 -36.89
C VAL A 10 -18.81 34.23 -36.26
N LEU A 11 -18.83 34.00 -35.92
CA LEU A 11 -18.40 33.32 -35.61
C LEU A 11 -17.60 32.76 -35.17
N ILE A 12 -17.27 32.90 -34.69
CA ILE A 12 -16.42 32.66 -34.06
C ILE A 12 -16.61 31.83 -33.10
N PHE A 13 -16.84 30.95 -33.30
CA PHE A 13 -16.88 30.08 -32.52
C PHE A 13 -15.79 29.50 -32.42
N ALA A 14 -15.04 29.92 -32.01
CA ALA A 14 -13.99 29.37 -31.50
C ALA A 14 -14.37 28.39 -30.65
N SER A 15 -14.48 27.41 -31.10
CA SER A 15 -14.58 26.37 -30.33
C SER A 15 -13.44 26.25 -29.55
N LEU A 16 -13.53 26.56 -28.49
CA LEU A 16 -12.73 26.26 -27.51
C LEU A 16 -12.80 24.88 -27.26
N MET A 17 -12.08 24.17 -27.91
CA MET A 17 -11.85 22.88 -27.54
C MET A 17 -11.03 22.91 -26.37
N THR A 18 -11.67 22.89 -25.32
CA THR A 18 -10.98 22.52 -24.10
C THR A 18 -10.57 21.12 -24.27
N LEU A 19 -9.42 20.98 -24.64
CA LEU A 19 -8.80 19.71 -24.53
C LEU A 19 -8.69 19.43 -23.10
N THR A 20 -9.62 18.77 -22.57
CA THR A 20 -9.45 18.19 -21.27
C THR A 20 -8.53 17.03 -21.50
N SER A 21 -7.33 17.27 -21.37
CA SER A 21 -6.42 16.19 -21.25
C SER A 21 -6.75 15.56 -19.94
N SER A 22 -7.45 14.54 -20.02
CA SER A 22 -7.59 13.71 -18.87
C SER A 22 -6.22 13.16 -18.61
N VAL A 23 -5.57 13.76 -17.74
CA VAL A 23 -4.36 13.22 -17.22
C VAL A 23 -4.78 11.99 -16.48
N THR A 24 -4.62 10.90 -17.11
CA THR A 24 -4.74 9.67 -16.41
C THR A 24 -3.56 9.63 -15.50
N THR A 25 -3.76 10.05 -14.33
CA THR A 25 -2.76 9.81 -13.35
C THR A 25 -2.77 8.33 -13.10
N HIS A 26 -1.99 7.67 -13.79
CA HIS A 26 -1.60 6.37 -13.34
C HIS A 26 -0.96 6.65 -12.01
N ALA A 27 -1.55 6.14 -11.01
CA ALA A 27 -0.91 6.19 -9.74
C ALA A 27 0.39 5.48 -9.90
N GLN A 28 1.36 6.22 -10.29
CA GLN A 28 2.55 5.63 -10.46
C GLN A 28 3.23 5.64 -9.21
N PHE A 29 3.53 4.51 -8.79
CA PHE A 29 4.48 4.40 -7.75
C PHE A 29 5.83 4.78 -8.34
N ALA A 30 5.89 5.89 -8.99
CA ALA A 30 7.09 6.23 -9.66
C ALA A 30 8.00 6.88 -8.68
N GLY A 31 8.93 6.14 -8.27
CA GLY A 31 10.06 6.76 -7.66
C GLY A 31 9.80 7.39 -6.32
N GLY A 32 10.05 6.74 -5.29
CA GLY A 32 9.97 7.30 -3.97
C GLY A 32 9.96 6.20 -2.95
N LEU A 33 10.37 6.56 -1.76
CA LEU A 33 10.45 5.62 -0.65
C LEU A 33 9.38 5.94 0.36
N GLY A 34 8.78 4.91 0.91
CA GLY A 34 7.77 5.05 1.94
C GLY A 34 8.06 4.14 3.10
N THR A 35 7.12 4.07 4.02
CA THR A 35 7.26 3.28 5.22
C THR A 35 6.01 2.43 5.40
N VAL A 36 6.22 1.19 5.87
CA VAL A 36 5.12 0.39 6.37
C VAL A 36 5.48 0.01 7.78
N GLU A 37 4.52 0.14 8.67
CA GLU A 37 4.74 -0.23 10.06
C GLU A 37 3.49 -0.90 10.58
N GLY A 38 3.60 -1.55 11.70
CA GLY A 38 2.45 -2.21 12.25
C GLY A 38 2.75 -2.89 13.57
N THR A 39 1.77 -3.63 14.02
CA THR A 39 1.85 -4.35 15.28
C THR A 39 1.44 -5.79 15.03
N VAL A 40 2.09 -6.69 15.74
CA VAL A 40 1.75 -8.12 15.69
C VAL A 40 1.06 -8.50 17.00
N PHE A 41 -0.11 -9.12 16.86
CA PHE A 41 -0.87 -9.62 18.01
C PHE A 41 -0.95 -11.14 17.94
N ASP A 42 -1.02 -11.77 19.09
CA ASP A 42 -1.21 -13.21 19.16
C ASP A 42 -2.71 -13.54 19.15
N GLY A 43 -3.02 -14.81 19.30
CA GLY A 43 -4.41 -15.28 19.29
C GLY A 43 -5.23 -14.79 20.48
N HIS A 44 -4.59 -14.20 21.46
CA HIS A 44 -5.29 -13.67 22.63
C HIS A 44 -5.35 -12.15 22.61
N GLY A 45 -4.91 -11.53 21.53
CA GLY A 45 -4.94 -10.08 21.43
C GLY A 45 -3.79 -9.36 22.11
N LYS A 46 -2.77 -10.10 22.51
CA LYS A 46 -1.59 -9.48 23.12
C LYS A 46 -0.54 -9.23 22.07
N THR A 47 0.23 -8.17 22.26
CA THR A 47 1.32 -7.87 21.34
C THR A 47 2.43 -8.92 21.47
N VAL A 48 3.12 -9.18 20.39
CA VAL A 48 4.15 -10.22 20.34
C VAL A 48 5.51 -9.60 20.12
N THR A 49 6.39 -9.82 21.09
CA THR A 49 7.76 -9.34 21.02
C THR A 49 8.60 -10.32 20.21
N ASN A 50 9.51 -9.76 19.42
CA ASN A 50 10.47 -10.56 18.66
C ASN A 50 9.84 -11.53 17.66
N ALA A 51 8.68 -11.18 17.17
CA ALA A 51 8.09 -11.93 16.07
C ALA A 51 8.80 -11.55 14.78
N SER A 52 8.99 -12.51 13.91
CA SER A 52 9.60 -12.24 12.61
C SER A 52 8.52 -11.74 11.68
N VAL A 53 8.76 -10.63 11.00
CA VAL A 53 7.82 -10.09 10.03
C VAL A 53 8.52 -10.09 8.69
N THR A 54 7.93 -10.77 7.73
CA THR A 54 8.49 -10.87 6.38
C THR A 54 7.70 -9.99 5.44
N ILE A 55 8.41 -9.25 4.60
CA ILE A 55 7.80 -8.47 3.53
C ILE A 55 8.39 -8.98 2.21
N GLN A 56 7.53 -9.09 1.23
CA GLN A 56 7.98 -9.48 -0.12
C GLN A 56 7.10 -8.77 -1.13
N THR A 57 7.56 -8.69 -2.37
CA THR A 57 6.73 -8.11 -3.41
C THR A 57 5.52 -9.00 -3.62
N SER A 58 4.44 -8.44 -4.18
CA SER A 58 3.20 -9.19 -4.33
C SER A 58 3.32 -10.40 -5.25
N ASP A 59 4.40 -10.49 -6.02
CA ASP A 59 4.68 -11.66 -6.83
C ASP A 59 5.53 -12.69 -6.09
N GLY A 60 5.79 -12.46 -4.80
CA GLY A 60 6.51 -13.43 -3.97
C GLY A 60 8.02 -13.32 -4.02
N MET A 61 8.54 -12.23 -4.56
CA MET A 61 9.98 -12.08 -4.72
C MET A 61 10.58 -11.17 -3.66
N HIS A 62 11.89 -11.22 -3.56
CA HIS A 62 12.68 -10.33 -2.70
C HIS A 62 12.21 -10.28 -1.25
N PRO A 63 12.14 -11.42 -0.56
CA PRO A 63 11.69 -11.40 0.82
C PRO A 63 12.74 -10.78 1.74
N HIS A 64 12.26 -10.00 2.69
CA HIS A 64 13.08 -9.42 3.73
C HIS A 64 12.34 -9.57 5.05
N ALA A 65 13.07 -9.63 6.13
CA ALA A 65 12.46 -9.83 7.44
C ALA A 65 13.00 -8.83 8.46
N THR A 66 12.15 -8.48 9.40
CA THR A 66 12.53 -7.73 10.58
C THR A 66 11.86 -8.39 11.78
N HIS A 67 12.06 -7.84 12.95
CA HIS A 67 11.47 -8.39 14.18
C HIS A 67 10.72 -7.31 14.92
N THR A 68 9.68 -7.71 15.64
CA THR A 68 8.94 -6.76 16.46
C THR A 68 9.74 -6.42 17.71
N ASP A 69 9.50 -5.21 18.20
CA ASP A 69 10.14 -4.75 19.44
C ASP A 69 9.32 -5.17 20.66
N SER A 70 9.64 -4.62 21.84
CA SER A 70 8.97 -4.99 23.07
C SER A 70 7.49 -4.61 23.09
N ASN A 71 7.06 -3.76 22.21
CA ASN A 71 5.66 -3.37 22.08
C ASN A 71 4.94 -4.09 20.96
N GLY A 72 5.60 -5.07 20.35
CA GLY A 72 5.02 -5.81 19.22
C GLY A 72 5.03 -5.03 17.93
N HIS A 73 5.77 -3.94 17.87
CA HIS A 73 5.78 -3.04 16.73
C HIS A 73 6.91 -3.40 15.75
N PHE A 74 6.63 -3.30 14.48
CA PHE A 74 7.65 -3.50 13.45
C PHE A 74 7.58 -2.36 12.45
N GLU A 75 8.67 -2.18 11.71
CA GLU A 75 8.76 -1.09 10.77
C GLU A 75 9.70 -1.43 9.63
N PHE A 76 9.29 -1.12 8.42
CA PHE A 76 10.16 -1.15 7.24
C PHE A 76 10.19 0.27 6.70
N THR A 77 11.32 0.95 6.88
CA THR A 77 11.46 2.33 6.44
C THR A 77 12.25 2.39 5.14
N ARG A 78 12.02 3.43 4.39
CA ARG A 78 12.75 3.67 3.14
C ARG A 78 12.59 2.50 2.18
N TRP A 79 11.36 2.06 2.03
CA TRP A 79 11.03 0.96 1.15
C TRP A 79 10.47 1.51 -0.16
N ASP A 80 10.84 0.88 -1.27
CA ASP A 80 10.34 1.36 -2.55
C ASP A 80 8.82 1.32 -2.58
N ALA A 81 8.22 2.35 -3.16
CA ALA A 81 6.77 2.37 -3.30
C ALA A 81 6.32 1.20 -4.17
N GLY A 82 5.20 0.61 -3.82
CA GLY A 82 4.69 -0.53 -4.55
C GLY A 82 3.73 -1.35 -3.70
N GLN A 83 3.42 -2.54 -4.18
CA GLN A 83 2.55 -3.46 -3.47
C GLN A 83 3.35 -4.62 -2.92
N TYR A 84 3.08 -4.95 -1.68
CA TYR A 84 3.83 -5.97 -0.97
C TYR A 84 2.90 -6.86 -0.17
N ASP A 85 3.38 -8.06 0.13
CA ASP A 85 2.69 -8.97 1.03
C ASP A 85 3.53 -9.09 2.28
N LEU A 86 2.89 -9.04 3.43
CA LEU A 86 3.56 -9.17 4.71
C LEU A 86 2.91 -10.24 5.57
N ARG A 87 3.70 -10.92 6.37
CA ARG A 87 3.16 -11.83 7.37
C ARG A 87 4.13 -11.93 8.54
N ALA A 88 3.58 -12.33 9.66
CA ALA A 88 4.36 -12.51 10.88
C ALA A 88 4.52 -13.99 11.20
N TYR A 89 5.57 -14.30 11.95
CA TYR A 89 5.84 -15.65 12.39
C TYR A 89 6.37 -15.59 13.81
N SER A 90 5.88 -16.44 14.66
CA SER A 90 6.39 -16.57 16.02
C SER A 90 6.04 -17.95 16.56
N ASN A 91 7.00 -18.60 17.18
CA ASN A 91 6.77 -19.90 17.85
C ASN A 91 6.07 -20.93 16.97
N GLY A 92 6.48 -21.02 15.72
CA GLY A 92 5.94 -22.03 14.81
C GLY A 92 4.61 -21.66 14.18
N VAL A 93 4.13 -20.44 14.42
CA VAL A 93 2.82 -20.03 13.92
C VAL A 93 2.99 -18.85 12.96
N PHE A 94 2.34 -18.94 11.81
CA PHE A 94 2.34 -17.86 10.84
C PHE A 94 1.00 -17.14 10.87
N SER A 95 1.04 -15.84 10.66
CA SER A 95 -0.18 -15.08 10.43
C SER A 95 -0.61 -15.28 8.97
N ASP A 96 -1.82 -14.86 8.67
CA ASP A 96 -2.21 -14.78 7.27
C ASP A 96 -1.40 -13.70 6.60
N TRP A 97 -1.29 -13.78 5.30
CA TRP A 97 -0.61 -12.73 4.52
C TRP A 97 -1.49 -11.50 4.44
N ALA A 98 -0.92 -10.35 4.79
CA ALA A 98 -1.54 -9.07 4.50
C ALA A 98 -1.17 -8.75 3.06
N LYS A 99 -2.02 -9.15 2.15
CA LYS A 99 -1.73 -9.03 0.72
C LYS A 99 -2.02 -7.65 0.19
N ARG A 100 -1.25 -7.26 -0.81
CA ARG A 100 -1.46 -6.01 -1.51
C ARG A 100 -1.37 -4.80 -0.59
N THR A 101 -0.46 -4.86 0.35
CA THR A 101 -0.17 -3.71 1.19
C THR A 101 0.57 -2.69 0.35
N VAL A 102 0.05 -1.48 0.30
CA VAL A 102 0.58 -0.45 -0.57
C VAL A 102 1.51 0.46 0.19
N ILE A 103 2.74 0.58 -0.29
CA ILE A 103 3.68 1.56 0.23
C ILE A 103 3.69 2.73 -0.74
N ARG A 104 3.43 3.93 -0.23
CA ARG A 104 3.38 5.15 -1.03
C ARG A 104 4.56 6.04 -0.70
N PRO A 105 5.06 6.80 -1.67
CA PRO A 105 6.18 7.70 -1.43
C PRO A 105 5.88 8.69 -0.31
N LYS A 106 6.82 8.82 0.60
CA LYS A 106 6.74 9.78 1.71
C LYS A 106 5.53 9.59 2.60
N LYS A 107 4.95 8.40 2.60
CA LYS A 107 3.80 8.10 3.43
C LYS A 107 4.09 6.88 4.29
N THR A 108 3.35 6.77 5.38
CA THR A 108 3.43 5.61 6.26
C THR A 108 2.14 4.82 6.14
N THR A 109 2.28 3.53 5.89
CA THR A 109 1.14 2.62 5.84
C THR A 109 1.16 1.82 7.13
N GLU A 110 0.03 1.79 7.83
CA GLU A 110 -0.08 1.01 9.06
C GLU A 110 -0.88 -0.25 8.81
N ILE A 111 -0.38 -1.36 9.31
CA ILE A 111 -1.10 -2.62 9.21
C ILE A 111 -1.05 -3.35 10.54
N THR A 112 -1.94 -4.30 10.71
CA THR A 112 -1.97 -5.16 11.89
C THR A 112 -1.86 -6.60 11.41
N LEU A 113 -0.97 -7.35 12.03
CA LEU A 113 -0.83 -8.77 11.74
C LEU A 113 -1.25 -9.56 12.98
N ARG A 114 -2.06 -10.59 12.77
CA ARG A 114 -2.56 -11.39 13.88
C ARG A 114 -2.16 -12.84 13.69
N LEU A 115 -1.52 -13.38 14.70
CA LEU A 115 -1.18 -14.78 14.69
C LEU A 115 -2.41 -15.55 15.15
N PRO A 116 -2.74 -16.66 14.50
CA PRO A 116 -3.83 -17.49 15.00
C PRO A 116 -3.43 -18.11 16.33
N PRO A 117 -4.38 -18.61 17.10
CA PRO A 117 -4.03 -19.31 18.32
C PRO A 117 -3.06 -20.43 17.97
N ALA A 118 -2.08 -20.61 18.83
CA ALA A 118 -1.09 -21.65 18.61
C ALA A 118 -1.83 -22.95 18.38
N ALA A 119 -1.47 -23.61 17.28
CA ALA A 119 -2.08 -24.89 17.00
C ALA A 119 -1.80 -25.76 18.19
N GLN A 120 -2.85 -26.18 18.84
CA GLN A 120 -2.69 -27.12 19.87
C GLN A 120 -2.09 -28.33 19.27
N PRO A 121 -1.03 -28.83 19.83
CA PRO A 121 -0.49 -30.05 19.36
C PRO A 121 -1.66 -31.00 19.38
N ALA A 122 -1.87 -31.61 18.29
CA ALA A 122 -2.94 -32.53 18.15
C ALA A 122 -2.87 -33.41 19.34
N ALA A 123 -3.83 -33.24 20.06
CA ALA A 123 -3.89 -34.03 21.18
C ALA A 123 -3.88 -35.41 20.66
N LYS A 124 -3.15 -36.08 21.02
CA LYS A 124 -3.19 -37.26 20.63
C LYS A 124 -3.64 -37.98 21.34
#